data_6693f7a5121b7d6712cef63de0a5d204
#
_entry.id   6693f7a5121b7d6712cef63de0a5d204
#
_cell.length_a   1.000
_cell.length_b   1.000
_cell.length_c   1.000
_cell.angle_alpha   90.00
_cell.angle_beta   90.00
_cell.angle_gamma   90.00
#
_symmetry.space_group_name_H-M   'P 1'
#
loop_
_entity.id
_entity.type
_entity.pdbx_description
1 polymer ?
#
loop_
_entity_poly.entity_id
_entity_poly.type
_entity_poly.pdbx_seq_one_letter_code
_entity_poly.pdbx_strand_id
1 'polypeptide(L)'
;MKQTKRKLTAILLCGLLLLSGCGAQNTAEDTSSTDTETVSSETITATVVSAIDTSGVFSDRDLAGTYDESEAIPITLNGDSASCGSSSVVIDGSTITITAEGVYLISGILNDGQIIVNAGDTAKVQLVLSGADITSSTSAAIYALEADKVFVTLAEGTENTLTNGGEYIAIDDNNIDAVIFAKTDLTLNGCGILTVNAQAGHGVVSKDDLVITGGSYTITAASHGLSGKDSVAIADGTFAITSGKDGIHAENSDDTSLGWLYIQNGSFTISSQGDAISAQGALQIDDGTFDLYTGEGSASVEMTSSEQMTSPMGGGQRGGWTDQTTAPDTQTTSTTQTEEDSTSQKGIKGESTYAINGGTFNIDSADDCLHAGGEMVIAAGMFTLNSGDDAVHCDDALTIQSGTFTIPYCYEGIEGLSISIEDGVFDITSSDDGLNAAGGADGSGFGGFGNRPQDTFAASSDSFILINGGTFTIVSIGDSVDSNGSLTINGGTLNLTCNGSGNTAIDCDGTYTNNGGDVTTNDGSESNPGQMGGHAGRGGKGAVGSQAGTANFGQPGQTSGT
;
A
#
# COMPACT_ATOMS: atom_id res chain seq x y z
N MET A 1 -42.65 40.60 31.78
CA MET A 1 -42.00 39.63 32.69
C MET A 1 -40.82 38.97 31.95
N LYS A 2 -39.59 39.34 32.34
CA LYS A 2 -38.34 38.87 31.74
C LYS A 2 -38.01 37.51 32.38
N GLN A 3 -37.78 36.47 31.58
CA GLN A 3 -37.10 35.26 32.05
C GLN A 3 -35.73 35.14 31.40
N THR A 4 -34.76 35.14 32.26
CA THR A 4 -33.31 35.06 31.97
C THR A 4 -32.93 33.60 31.82
N LYS A 5 -32.39 33.20 30.62
CA LYS A 5 -31.79 31.88 30.42
C LYS A 5 -30.30 31.95 30.82
N ARG A 6 -29.94 31.13 31.81
CA ARG A 6 -28.56 30.93 32.27
C ARG A 6 -27.82 30.03 31.28
N LYS A 7 -26.67 30.51 30.78
CA LYS A 7 -25.71 29.69 30.07
C LYS A 7 -24.82 28.97 31.09
N LEU A 8 -24.72 27.65 30.94
CA LEU A 8 -23.80 26.82 31.70
C LEU A 8 -22.50 26.74 30.89
N THR A 9 -21.40 27.33 31.40
CA THR A 9 -20.08 27.23 30.85
C THR A 9 -19.35 26.13 31.60
N ALA A 10 -18.96 25.04 30.93
CA ALA A 10 -18.10 24.00 31.48
C ALA A 10 -16.64 24.45 31.28
N ILE A 11 -15.95 24.68 32.38
CA ILE A 11 -14.51 24.96 32.41
C ILE A 11 -13.79 23.64 32.67
N LEU A 12 -13.01 23.18 31.70
CA LEU A 12 -12.09 22.06 31.86
C LEU A 12 -10.77 22.60 32.42
N LEU A 13 -10.46 22.21 33.66
CA LEU A 13 -9.25 22.64 34.39
C LEU A 13 -8.12 21.61 34.13
N CYS A 14 -7.12 21.98 33.34
CA CYS A 14 -5.89 21.22 33.18
C CYS A 14 -4.92 21.62 34.27
N GLY A 15 -4.67 20.72 35.22
CA GLY A 15 -3.74 20.95 36.33
C GLY A 15 -2.30 20.63 35.93
N LEU A 16 -1.46 21.67 35.88
CA LEU A 16 -0.01 21.56 35.82
C LEU A 16 0.54 21.45 37.26
N LEU A 17 1.14 20.31 37.61
CA LEU A 17 1.87 20.17 38.87
C LEU A 17 3.37 20.44 38.59
N LEU A 18 3.84 21.60 39.02
CA LEU A 18 5.26 21.92 39.22
C LEU A 18 5.62 21.58 40.65
N LEU A 19 6.52 20.63 40.86
CA LEU A 19 7.19 20.38 42.15
C LEU A 19 8.62 20.89 42.07
N SER A 20 8.85 22.05 42.66
CA SER A 20 10.18 22.51 43.07
C SER A 20 10.40 22.15 44.52
N GLY A 21 11.45 21.43 44.84
CA GLY A 21 11.87 21.13 46.21
C GLY A 21 13.37 21.32 46.38
N CYS A 22 13.74 22.26 47.25
CA CYS A 22 15.08 22.60 47.61
C CYS A 22 15.54 21.83 48.88
N GLY A 23 16.76 21.39 48.88
CA GLY A 23 17.66 20.76 49.75
C GLY A 23 17.64 20.85 51.26
N ALA A 24 18.34 19.92 51.89
CA ALA A 24 19.29 20.13 52.98
C ALA A 24 20.02 18.82 53.37
N GLN A 25 21.22 18.99 53.86
CA GLN A 25 22.35 18.12 54.07
C GLN A 25 22.29 17.07 55.21
N ASN A 26 23.17 16.05 55.01
CA ASN A 26 24.02 15.29 55.94
C ASN A 26 23.41 14.30 56.94
N THR A 27 23.80 13.05 56.84
CA THR A 27 24.93 12.43 57.59
C THR A 27 25.14 10.99 57.08
N ALA A 28 26.42 10.56 57.07
CA ALA A 28 26.87 9.25 56.63
C ALA A 28 26.49 8.13 57.61
N GLU A 29 26.15 6.95 57.11
CA GLU A 29 26.60 5.66 57.66
C GLU A 29 26.54 4.57 56.56
N ASP A 30 27.60 3.81 56.55
CA ASP A 30 28.05 2.75 55.68
C ASP A 30 27.16 1.49 55.80
N THR A 31 26.60 0.96 54.69
CA THR A 31 26.35 -0.47 54.55
C THR A 31 26.18 -0.84 53.07
N SER A 32 26.96 -1.79 52.65
CA SER A 32 26.97 -2.51 51.40
C SER A 32 25.56 -2.80 50.84
N SER A 33 25.26 -2.33 49.63
CA SER A 33 24.16 -2.84 48.84
C SER A 33 24.63 -3.00 47.39
N THR A 34 24.37 -4.21 46.89
CA THR A 34 24.46 -4.64 45.51
C THR A 34 23.85 -3.63 44.57
N ASP A 35 24.66 -3.09 43.67
CA ASP A 35 24.19 -2.32 42.52
C ASP A 35 23.35 -3.21 41.59
N THR A 36 22.07 -3.01 41.61
CA THR A 36 21.20 -3.43 40.52
C THR A 36 21.20 -2.25 39.55
N GLU A 37 21.96 -2.34 38.49
CA GLU A 37 21.84 -1.42 37.36
C GLU A 37 20.41 -1.57 36.81
N THR A 38 19.59 -0.57 37.04
CA THR A 38 18.37 -0.37 36.28
C THR A 38 18.78 0.12 34.90
N VAL A 39 18.78 -0.80 33.93
CA VAL A 39 18.81 -0.46 32.52
C VAL A 39 17.52 0.35 32.26
N SER A 40 17.65 1.66 32.12
CA SER A 40 16.57 2.47 31.57
C SER A 40 16.44 2.09 30.09
N SER A 41 15.41 1.38 29.70
CA SER A 41 15.05 1.28 28.31
C SER A 41 14.75 2.70 27.83
N GLU A 42 15.63 3.27 27.04
CA GLU A 42 15.30 4.45 26.25
C GLU A 42 14.22 4.01 25.27
N THR A 43 13.04 4.54 25.41
CA THR A 43 11.98 4.34 24.45
C THR A 43 12.42 5.05 23.17
N ILE A 44 12.80 4.29 22.15
CA ILE A 44 13.06 4.84 20.82
C ILE A 44 11.73 5.44 20.36
N THR A 45 11.69 6.74 20.22
CA THR A 45 10.53 7.41 19.64
C THR A 45 10.74 7.40 18.13
N ALA A 46 9.93 6.64 17.40
CA ALA A 46 9.97 6.63 15.95
C ALA A 46 9.91 8.06 15.41
N THR A 47 10.78 8.36 14.48
CA THR A 47 10.85 9.68 13.85
C THR A 47 9.96 9.64 12.61
N VAL A 48 8.97 10.54 12.53
CA VAL A 48 8.14 10.68 11.33
C VAL A 48 9.02 10.94 10.13
N VAL A 49 8.80 10.19 9.07
CA VAL A 49 9.53 10.27 7.81
C VAL A 49 8.63 10.88 6.75
N SER A 50 9.18 11.73 5.92
CA SER A 50 8.45 12.40 4.85
C SER A 50 9.03 11.99 3.49
N ALA A 51 8.25 11.23 2.72
CA ALA A 51 8.50 10.98 1.30
C ALA A 51 7.92 12.10 0.42
N ILE A 52 6.94 12.83 0.94
CA ILE A 52 6.18 13.88 0.24
C ILE A 52 6.19 15.15 1.09
N ASP A 53 6.35 16.34 0.48
CA ASP A 53 6.06 17.60 1.18
C ASP A 53 4.54 17.74 1.37
N THR A 54 4.06 17.37 2.55
CA THR A 54 2.62 17.38 2.88
C THR A 54 2.09 18.79 3.22
N SER A 55 2.96 19.82 3.23
CA SER A 55 2.56 21.19 3.54
C SER A 55 1.67 21.78 2.44
N GLY A 56 0.39 21.99 2.75
CA GLY A 56 -0.55 22.60 1.81
C GLY A 56 -1.19 21.64 0.78
N VAL A 57 -0.99 20.33 0.92
CA VAL A 57 -1.67 19.30 0.12
C VAL A 57 -3.19 19.43 0.21
N PHE A 58 -3.70 19.77 1.39
CA PHE A 58 -5.12 20.02 1.62
C PHE A 58 -5.34 21.52 1.88
N SER A 59 -6.14 22.17 1.04
CA SER A 59 -6.58 23.54 1.31
C SER A 59 -7.69 23.59 2.37
N ASP A 60 -7.87 24.74 3.02
CA ASP A 60 -8.99 24.94 3.96
C ASP A 60 -10.35 24.58 3.34
N ARG A 61 -10.52 24.81 2.03
CA ARG A 61 -11.76 24.51 1.32
C ARG A 61 -11.93 23.02 1.04
N ASP A 62 -10.86 22.30 0.79
CA ASP A 62 -10.90 20.83 0.68
C ASP A 62 -11.36 20.20 2.00
N LEU A 63 -10.81 20.68 3.11
CA LEU A 63 -11.10 20.17 4.46
C LEU A 63 -12.47 20.61 5.00
N ALA A 64 -13.03 21.71 4.51
CA ALA A 64 -14.29 22.26 5.04
C ALA A 64 -15.46 21.28 4.93
N GLY A 65 -15.59 20.57 3.79
CA GLY A 65 -16.64 19.56 3.56
C GLY A 65 -18.08 20.07 3.78
N THR A 66 -18.27 21.38 3.81
CA THR A 66 -19.55 22.04 4.09
C THR A 66 -19.93 23.03 2.99
N TYR A 67 -21.16 23.48 3.01
CA TYR A 67 -21.67 24.50 2.08
C TYR A 67 -22.68 25.40 2.80
N ASP A 68 -22.91 26.60 2.23
CA ASP A 68 -23.98 27.51 2.69
C ASP A 68 -25.25 27.21 1.88
N GLU A 69 -26.24 26.62 2.55
CA GLU A 69 -27.52 26.28 1.93
C GLU A 69 -28.25 27.51 1.38
N SER A 70 -28.06 28.69 1.98
CA SER A 70 -28.70 29.95 1.53
C SER A 70 -28.13 30.49 0.24
N GLU A 71 -26.90 30.14 -0.12
CA GLU A 71 -26.21 30.50 -1.35
C GLU A 71 -26.32 29.42 -2.44
N ALA A 72 -26.80 28.22 -2.07
CA ALA A 72 -26.85 27.08 -2.96
C ALA A 72 -27.95 27.22 -4.02
N ILE A 73 -27.60 26.95 -5.26
CA ILE A 73 -28.50 26.93 -6.42
C ILE A 73 -29.09 25.53 -6.54
N PRO A 74 -30.40 25.35 -6.32
CA PRO A 74 -31.00 24.02 -6.40
C PRO A 74 -31.13 23.53 -7.84
N ILE A 75 -30.70 22.29 -8.07
CA ILE A 75 -30.93 21.51 -9.28
C ILE A 75 -31.74 20.27 -8.86
N THR A 76 -32.97 20.18 -9.32
CA THR A 76 -33.83 19.02 -9.05
C THR A 76 -33.87 18.12 -10.28
N LEU A 77 -33.39 16.89 -10.12
CA LEU A 77 -33.43 15.84 -11.15
C LEU A 77 -34.82 15.22 -11.19
N ASN A 78 -35.40 15.07 -12.39
CA ASN A 78 -36.81 14.71 -12.58
C ASN A 78 -36.99 13.49 -13.51
N GLY A 79 -36.12 12.49 -13.44
CA GLY A 79 -36.14 11.33 -14.31
C GLY A 79 -35.40 11.57 -15.61
N ASP A 80 -36.03 12.11 -16.62
CA ASP A 80 -35.44 12.28 -17.96
C ASP A 80 -34.98 13.74 -18.22
N SER A 81 -34.99 14.60 -17.20
CA SER A 81 -34.60 15.99 -17.27
C SER A 81 -34.29 16.54 -15.87
N ALA A 82 -34.06 17.83 -15.78
CA ALA A 82 -33.90 18.53 -14.50
C ALA A 82 -34.65 19.87 -14.50
N SER A 83 -34.73 20.51 -13.35
CA SER A 83 -35.23 21.88 -13.20
C SER A 83 -34.28 22.69 -12.36
N CYS A 84 -34.00 23.92 -12.81
CA CYS A 84 -33.19 24.91 -12.12
C CYS A 84 -33.68 26.30 -12.47
N GLY A 85 -33.65 27.22 -11.50
CA GLY A 85 -34.07 28.61 -11.71
C GLY A 85 -32.91 29.55 -12.11
N SER A 86 -31.67 29.08 -12.13
CA SER A 86 -30.51 29.89 -12.42
C SER A 86 -30.15 29.87 -13.91
N SER A 87 -29.71 31.00 -14.44
CA SER A 87 -29.16 31.11 -15.81
C SER A 87 -27.73 30.51 -15.93
N SER A 88 -27.08 30.19 -14.82
CA SER A 88 -25.79 29.50 -14.80
C SER A 88 -25.90 27.99 -15.06
N VAL A 89 -27.13 27.47 -15.20
CA VAL A 89 -27.41 26.07 -15.51
C VAL A 89 -28.20 25.98 -16.80
N VAL A 90 -27.64 25.27 -17.78
CA VAL A 90 -28.29 24.99 -19.07
C VAL A 90 -28.76 23.52 -19.03
N ILE A 91 -30.05 23.32 -19.31
CA ILE A 91 -30.66 21.98 -19.34
C ILE A 91 -31.10 21.69 -20.77
N ASP A 92 -30.51 20.62 -21.34
CA ASP A 92 -30.88 20.12 -22.68
C ASP A 92 -31.20 18.62 -22.54
N GLY A 93 -32.51 18.32 -22.43
CA GLY A 93 -32.97 16.97 -22.10
C GLY A 93 -32.45 16.52 -20.74
N SER A 94 -31.67 15.44 -20.73
CA SER A 94 -31.02 14.88 -19.54
C SER A 94 -29.56 15.32 -19.36
N THR A 95 -29.07 16.24 -20.21
CA THR A 95 -27.75 16.86 -20.03
C THR A 95 -27.89 18.20 -19.28
N ILE A 96 -27.25 18.29 -18.14
CA ILE A 96 -27.26 19.47 -17.25
C ILE A 96 -25.88 20.10 -17.28
N THR A 97 -25.72 21.27 -17.89
CA THR A 97 -24.43 21.97 -17.98
C THR A 97 -24.38 23.15 -17.02
N ILE A 98 -23.43 23.12 -16.11
CA ILE A 98 -23.11 24.20 -15.17
C ILE A 98 -22.04 25.09 -15.83
N THR A 99 -22.33 26.39 -15.99
CA THR A 99 -21.52 27.32 -16.79
C THR A 99 -20.89 28.44 -15.99
N ALA A 100 -20.98 28.43 -14.67
CA ALA A 100 -20.40 29.46 -13.81
C ALA A 100 -19.99 28.94 -12.45
N GLU A 101 -19.08 29.66 -11.80
CA GLU A 101 -18.74 29.45 -10.39
C GLU A 101 -19.99 29.48 -9.50
N GLY A 102 -20.01 28.63 -8.46
CA GLY A 102 -21.11 28.60 -7.50
C GLY A 102 -21.22 27.31 -6.73
N VAL A 103 -22.23 27.25 -5.85
CA VAL A 103 -22.63 26.06 -5.09
C VAL A 103 -23.94 25.55 -5.67
N TYR A 104 -23.97 24.32 -6.11
CA TYR A 104 -25.13 23.68 -6.76
C TYR A 104 -25.61 22.51 -5.94
N LEU A 105 -26.82 22.62 -5.37
CA LEU A 105 -27.46 21.58 -4.56
C LEU A 105 -28.26 20.64 -5.47
N ILE A 106 -27.78 19.40 -5.62
CA ILE A 106 -28.29 18.42 -6.56
C ILE A 106 -29.06 17.35 -5.83
N SER A 107 -30.31 17.13 -6.21
CA SER A 107 -31.18 16.12 -5.59
C SER A 107 -32.12 15.48 -6.61
N GLY A 108 -32.59 14.24 -6.33
CA GLY A 108 -33.55 13.53 -7.15
C GLY A 108 -32.88 12.51 -8.06
N ILE A 109 -33.58 12.05 -9.09
CA ILE A 109 -33.17 10.95 -9.94
C ILE A 109 -33.02 11.42 -11.38
N LEU A 110 -31.92 11.03 -12.03
CA LEU A 110 -31.70 11.17 -13.48
C LEU A 110 -31.50 9.76 -14.06
N ASN A 111 -32.48 9.27 -14.78
CA ASN A 111 -32.53 7.87 -15.24
C ASN A 111 -31.46 7.54 -16.30
N ASP A 112 -31.17 8.51 -17.21
CA ASP A 112 -30.11 8.40 -18.21
C ASP A 112 -29.70 9.82 -18.64
N GLY A 113 -28.57 10.29 -18.09
CA GLY A 113 -28.08 11.62 -18.35
C GLY A 113 -26.81 11.93 -17.57
N GLN A 114 -26.43 13.22 -17.57
CA GLN A 114 -25.15 13.62 -17.01
C GLN A 114 -25.17 15.09 -16.52
N ILE A 115 -24.26 15.38 -15.58
CA ILE A 115 -23.92 16.74 -15.17
C ILE A 115 -22.56 17.08 -15.77
N ILE A 116 -22.51 18.16 -16.55
CA ILE A 116 -21.27 18.70 -17.12
C ILE A 116 -20.94 20.01 -16.40
N VAL A 117 -19.71 20.15 -15.91
CA VAL A 117 -19.16 21.41 -15.44
C VAL A 117 -18.29 22.00 -16.55
N ASN A 118 -18.71 23.16 -17.08
CA ASN A 118 -17.99 23.92 -18.10
C ASN A 118 -18.08 25.41 -17.73
N ALA A 119 -17.34 25.78 -16.67
CA ALA A 119 -17.49 27.08 -16.01
C ALA A 119 -16.31 28.05 -16.28
N GLY A 120 -15.32 27.58 -17.05
CA GLY A 120 -14.08 28.34 -17.34
C GLY A 120 -12.98 28.06 -16.32
N ASP A 121 -11.74 28.21 -16.77
CA ASP A 121 -10.49 27.75 -16.13
C ASP A 121 -10.14 28.44 -14.79
N THR A 122 -10.88 29.44 -14.36
CA THR A 122 -10.69 30.14 -13.07
C THR A 122 -11.83 29.90 -12.08
N ALA A 123 -12.86 29.16 -12.49
CA ALA A 123 -14.07 28.94 -11.70
C ALA A 123 -13.89 27.77 -10.70
N LYS A 124 -14.31 28.00 -9.46
CA LYS A 124 -14.43 26.94 -8.45
C LYS A 124 -15.89 26.55 -8.30
N VAL A 125 -16.23 25.33 -8.69
CA VAL A 125 -17.59 24.82 -8.69
C VAL A 125 -17.78 23.78 -7.59
N GLN A 126 -18.82 23.94 -6.79
CA GLN A 126 -19.17 22.97 -5.75
C GLN A 126 -20.50 22.29 -6.08
N LEU A 127 -20.45 20.98 -6.32
CA LEU A 127 -21.59 20.09 -6.52
C LEU A 127 -21.93 19.43 -5.19
N VAL A 128 -23.02 19.84 -4.57
CA VAL A 128 -23.51 19.24 -3.32
C VAL A 128 -24.51 18.15 -3.65
N LEU A 129 -24.13 16.90 -3.45
CA LEU A 129 -25.02 15.76 -3.66
C LEU A 129 -25.88 15.56 -2.41
N SER A 130 -27.20 15.69 -2.57
CA SER A 130 -28.20 15.61 -1.49
C SER A 130 -29.34 14.66 -1.87
N GLY A 131 -29.06 13.37 -1.90
CA GLY A 131 -29.97 12.34 -2.39
C GLY A 131 -30.06 12.35 -3.93
N ALA A 132 -28.92 12.44 -4.59
CA ALA A 132 -28.81 12.39 -6.04
C ALA A 132 -28.58 10.94 -6.50
N ASP A 133 -29.40 10.48 -7.45
CA ASP A 133 -29.23 9.20 -8.16
C ASP A 133 -29.12 9.48 -9.65
N ILE A 134 -27.92 9.29 -10.21
CA ILE A 134 -27.63 9.61 -11.62
C ILE A 134 -27.09 8.38 -12.32
N THR A 135 -27.77 7.95 -13.34
CA THR A 135 -27.28 6.94 -14.27
C THR A 135 -26.93 7.60 -15.61
N SER A 136 -25.78 7.26 -16.17
CA SER A 136 -25.40 7.63 -17.54
C SER A 136 -25.08 6.33 -18.31
N SER A 137 -25.88 6.01 -19.30
CA SER A 137 -25.69 4.75 -20.05
C SER A 137 -24.46 4.76 -20.95
N THR A 138 -23.99 5.94 -21.36
CA THR A 138 -22.95 6.09 -22.40
C THR A 138 -21.87 7.11 -22.08
N SER A 139 -21.81 7.64 -20.86
CA SER A 139 -20.82 8.67 -20.47
C SER A 139 -20.59 8.67 -18.95
N ALA A 140 -19.86 9.65 -18.47
CA ALA A 140 -19.77 9.96 -17.05
C ALA A 140 -21.11 10.47 -16.50
N ALA A 141 -21.45 10.12 -15.26
CA ALA A 141 -22.56 10.74 -14.55
C ALA A 141 -22.23 12.19 -14.16
N ILE A 142 -20.96 12.47 -13.82
CA ILE A 142 -20.40 13.80 -13.59
C ILE A 142 -19.16 13.98 -14.46
N TYR A 143 -19.17 14.98 -15.32
CA TYR A 143 -18.06 15.35 -16.19
C TYR A 143 -17.60 16.77 -15.90
N ALA A 144 -16.45 16.94 -15.26
CA ALA A 144 -15.80 18.24 -15.08
C ALA A 144 -14.89 18.53 -16.29
N LEU A 145 -15.44 19.23 -17.28
CA LEU A 145 -14.78 19.57 -18.54
C LEU A 145 -13.81 20.74 -18.37
N GLU A 146 -14.27 21.84 -17.71
CA GLU A 146 -13.49 23.06 -17.54
C GLU A 146 -13.88 23.78 -16.25
N ALA A 147 -12.92 23.90 -15.33
CA ALA A 147 -12.96 24.67 -14.10
C ALA A 147 -11.52 24.86 -13.59
N ASP A 148 -11.29 25.71 -12.59
CA ASP A 148 -10.06 25.69 -11.79
C ASP A 148 -10.07 24.45 -10.86
N LYS A 149 -11.20 24.23 -10.18
CA LYS A 149 -11.39 23.06 -9.29
C LYS A 149 -12.87 22.72 -9.14
N VAL A 150 -13.18 21.43 -9.11
CA VAL A 150 -14.53 20.93 -8.81
C VAL A 150 -14.53 20.23 -7.44
N PHE A 151 -15.48 20.61 -6.60
CA PHE A 151 -15.76 19.95 -5.32
C PHE A 151 -17.04 19.15 -5.46
N VAL A 152 -17.00 17.86 -5.14
CA VAL A 152 -18.18 17.01 -4.98
C VAL A 152 -18.38 16.79 -3.48
N THR A 153 -19.32 17.51 -2.89
CA THR A 153 -19.60 17.51 -1.46
C THR A 153 -20.79 16.61 -1.16
N LEU A 154 -20.60 15.62 -0.31
CA LEU A 154 -21.64 14.71 0.15
C LEU A 154 -22.37 15.32 1.33
N ALA A 155 -23.64 15.74 1.13
CA ALA A 155 -24.43 16.35 2.17
C ALA A 155 -24.67 15.40 3.35
N GLU A 156 -24.67 15.92 4.57
CA GLU A 156 -24.83 15.12 5.79
C GLU A 156 -26.13 14.30 5.78
N GLY A 157 -26.03 13.03 6.12
CA GLY A 157 -27.17 12.12 6.25
C GLY A 157 -27.84 11.75 4.93
N THR A 158 -27.18 11.99 3.80
CA THR A 158 -27.70 11.62 2.48
C THR A 158 -26.97 10.43 1.88
N GLU A 159 -27.67 9.67 1.08
CA GLU A 159 -27.16 8.59 0.24
C GLU A 159 -27.26 9.02 -1.22
N ASN A 160 -26.19 8.86 -1.97
CA ASN A 160 -26.08 9.26 -3.37
C ASN A 160 -25.59 8.09 -4.19
N THR A 161 -26.03 7.98 -5.43
CA THR A 161 -25.63 6.90 -6.35
C THR A 161 -25.27 7.49 -7.71
N LEU A 162 -24.11 7.13 -8.22
CA LEU A 162 -23.67 7.48 -9.56
C LEU A 162 -23.31 6.19 -10.32
N THR A 163 -23.87 6.02 -11.51
CA THR A 163 -23.73 4.78 -12.29
C THR A 163 -23.39 5.07 -13.75
N ASN A 164 -22.40 4.35 -14.29
CA ASN A 164 -22.20 4.21 -15.73
C ASN A 164 -22.86 2.91 -16.23
N GLY A 165 -23.55 2.98 -17.36
CA GLY A 165 -24.31 1.87 -17.92
C GLY A 165 -23.50 0.80 -18.65
N GLY A 166 -22.16 0.89 -18.67
CA GLY A 166 -21.26 -0.11 -19.24
C GLY A 166 -20.66 0.26 -20.60
N GLU A 167 -20.88 1.47 -21.09
CA GLU A 167 -20.30 1.97 -22.34
C GLU A 167 -19.86 3.44 -22.18
N TYR A 168 -18.82 3.83 -22.92
CA TYR A 168 -18.41 5.22 -23.07
C TYR A 168 -18.38 5.58 -24.55
N ILE A 169 -19.23 6.54 -24.95
CA ILE A 169 -19.28 7.08 -26.28
C ILE A 169 -18.65 8.48 -26.24
N ALA A 170 -17.65 8.71 -27.07
CA ALA A 170 -16.99 9.99 -27.14
C ALA A 170 -17.98 11.12 -27.47
N ILE A 171 -18.07 12.11 -26.60
CA ILE A 171 -18.90 13.33 -26.80
C ILE A 171 -18.06 14.54 -27.20
N ASP A 172 -16.76 14.43 -27.02
CA ASP A 172 -15.73 15.41 -27.42
C ASP A 172 -14.40 14.68 -27.70
N ASP A 173 -13.29 15.42 -27.78
CA ASP A 173 -11.95 14.86 -28.02
C ASP A 173 -11.30 14.28 -26.75
N ASN A 174 -11.98 14.28 -25.60
CA ASN A 174 -11.48 13.71 -24.35
C ASN A 174 -11.90 12.25 -24.25
N ASN A 175 -11.00 11.43 -23.74
CA ASN A 175 -11.27 10.02 -23.46
C ASN A 175 -11.97 9.92 -22.09
N ILE A 176 -13.30 10.06 -22.08
CA ILE A 176 -14.09 9.91 -20.85
C ILE A 176 -14.24 8.42 -20.57
N ASP A 177 -13.77 7.97 -19.40
CA ASP A 177 -13.70 6.55 -19.03
C ASP A 177 -14.01 6.29 -17.55
N ALA A 178 -14.68 7.24 -16.87
CA ALA A 178 -15.05 7.12 -15.46
C ALA A 178 -16.47 7.60 -15.17
N VAL A 179 -17.05 7.13 -14.07
CA VAL A 179 -18.38 7.60 -13.59
C VAL A 179 -18.31 9.07 -13.14
N ILE A 180 -17.25 9.45 -12.43
CA ILE A 180 -16.86 10.84 -12.21
C ILE A 180 -15.56 11.06 -12.96
N PHE A 181 -15.59 11.90 -13.98
CA PHE A 181 -14.44 12.21 -14.80
C PHE A 181 -14.14 13.71 -14.76
N ALA A 182 -12.96 14.08 -14.29
CA ALA A 182 -12.52 15.46 -14.21
C ALA A 182 -11.22 15.67 -15.01
N LYS A 183 -11.19 16.75 -15.79
CA LYS A 183 -9.97 17.25 -16.46
C LYS A 183 -9.24 18.31 -15.63
N THR A 184 -9.70 18.54 -14.44
CA THR A 184 -9.31 19.61 -13.54
C THR A 184 -9.09 19.01 -12.17
N ASP A 185 -8.56 19.76 -11.24
CA ASP A 185 -8.56 19.39 -9.84
C ASP A 185 -9.94 18.94 -9.37
N LEU A 186 -9.98 17.81 -8.67
CA LEU A 186 -11.20 17.23 -8.11
C LEU A 186 -11.05 17.00 -6.62
N THR A 187 -12.00 17.55 -5.84
CA THR A 187 -12.11 17.21 -4.42
C THR A 187 -13.41 16.48 -4.14
N LEU A 188 -13.32 15.33 -3.47
CA LEU A 188 -14.46 14.65 -2.84
C LEU A 188 -14.43 14.94 -1.34
N ASN A 189 -15.53 15.47 -0.78
CA ASN A 189 -15.58 15.81 0.64
C ASN A 189 -17.01 15.72 1.22
N GLY A 190 -17.18 16.14 2.47
CA GLY A 190 -18.45 16.05 3.19
C GLY A 190 -18.52 14.80 4.05
N CYS A 191 -19.73 14.44 4.52
CA CYS A 191 -19.94 13.33 5.46
C CYS A 191 -21.13 12.42 5.09
N GLY A 192 -21.67 12.56 3.87
CA GLY A 192 -22.69 11.67 3.31
C GLY A 192 -22.08 10.38 2.74
N ILE A 193 -22.93 9.63 2.04
CA ILE A 193 -22.57 8.35 1.41
C ILE A 193 -22.64 8.50 -0.10
N LEU A 194 -21.65 7.94 -0.80
CA LEU A 194 -21.63 7.85 -2.25
C LEU A 194 -21.38 6.42 -2.70
N THR A 195 -22.30 5.89 -3.49
CA THR A 195 -22.12 4.64 -4.23
C THR A 195 -21.77 4.96 -5.68
N VAL A 196 -20.66 4.40 -6.17
CA VAL A 196 -20.18 4.55 -7.55
C VAL A 196 -20.16 3.19 -8.21
N ASN A 197 -20.89 3.05 -9.31
CA ASN A 197 -20.98 1.81 -10.10
C ASN A 197 -20.46 2.05 -11.51
N ALA A 198 -19.23 1.70 -11.78
CA ALA A 198 -18.62 1.74 -13.11
C ALA A 198 -18.67 0.35 -13.74
N GLN A 199 -19.71 0.08 -14.54
CA GLN A 199 -19.83 -1.20 -15.26
C GLN A 199 -18.77 -1.32 -16.37
N ALA A 200 -18.23 -0.20 -16.83
CA ALA A 200 -17.02 -0.10 -17.64
C ALA A 200 -16.14 1.03 -17.09
N GLY A 201 -14.83 0.98 -17.38
CA GLY A 201 -13.88 2.02 -17.00
C GLY A 201 -13.71 2.16 -15.48
N HIS A 202 -13.41 3.38 -15.07
CA HIS A 202 -13.00 3.73 -13.71
C HIS A 202 -14.18 4.24 -12.87
N GLY A 203 -14.03 4.17 -11.55
CA GLY A 203 -14.98 4.79 -10.63
C GLY A 203 -14.89 6.32 -10.66
N VAL A 204 -13.74 6.85 -10.27
CA VAL A 204 -13.43 8.29 -10.22
C VAL A 204 -12.08 8.54 -10.86
N VAL A 205 -12.02 9.52 -11.75
CA VAL A 205 -10.77 9.97 -12.40
C VAL A 205 -10.64 11.49 -12.27
N SER A 206 -9.48 11.95 -11.82
CA SER A 206 -8.97 13.30 -12.09
C SER A 206 -7.77 13.21 -13.04
N LYS A 207 -7.78 13.99 -14.11
CA LYS A 207 -6.61 14.15 -15.00
C LYS A 207 -5.62 15.19 -14.48
N ASP A 208 -5.80 15.61 -13.24
CA ASP A 208 -4.99 16.51 -12.44
C ASP A 208 -4.93 15.94 -11.01
N ASP A 209 -5.08 16.72 -9.95
CA ASP A 209 -5.10 16.25 -8.57
C ASP A 209 -6.45 15.66 -8.15
N LEU A 210 -6.43 14.51 -7.49
CA LEU A 210 -7.58 13.93 -6.80
C LEU A 210 -7.40 14.05 -5.28
N VAL A 211 -8.24 14.86 -4.65
CA VAL A 211 -8.22 15.09 -3.20
C VAL A 211 -9.48 14.51 -2.55
N ILE A 212 -9.35 13.77 -1.44
CA ILE A 212 -10.48 13.24 -0.68
C ILE A 212 -10.29 13.58 0.80
N THR A 213 -11.27 14.25 1.41
CA THR A 213 -11.10 14.73 2.80
C THR A 213 -12.20 14.28 3.75
N GLY A 214 -13.06 13.38 3.33
CA GLY A 214 -14.11 12.77 4.16
C GLY A 214 -15.19 12.12 3.31
N GLY A 215 -16.20 11.54 3.95
CA GLY A 215 -17.28 10.82 3.30
C GLY A 215 -17.16 9.29 3.41
N SER A 216 -18.22 8.60 2.98
CA SER A 216 -18.24 7.14 2.89
C SER A 216 -18.48 6.72 1.45
N TYR A 217 -17.60 5.91 0.90
CA TYR A 217 -17.58 5.53 -0.50
C TYR A 217 -17.71 4.02 -0.66
N THR A 218 -18.66 3.59 -1.49
CA THR A 218 -18.73 2.22 -2.00
C THR A 218 -18.51 2.28 -3.50
N ILE A 219 -17.39 1.75 -3.98
CA ILE A 219 -16.99 1.86 -5.38
C ILE A 219 -16.84 0.47 -5.97
N THR A 220 -17.55 0.23 -7.08
CA THR A 220 -17.35 -0.96 -7.92
C THR A 220 -16.96 -0.49 -9.30
N ALA A 221 -15.79 -0.89 -9.77
CA ALA A 221 -15.25 -0.44 -11.06
C ALA A 221 -14.69 -1.59 -11.88
N ALA A 222 -14.93 -1.56 -13.18
CA ALA A 222 -14.35 -2.54 -14.13
C ALA A 222 -12.84 -2.30 -14.36
N SER A 223 -12.35 -1.07 -14.08
CA SER A 223 -10.94 -0.68 -14.10
C SER A 223 -10.53 -0.18 -12.72
N HIS A 224 -9.80 0.94 -12.58
CA HIS A 224 -9.40 1.47 -11.28
C HIS A 224 -10.57 2.05 -10.49
N GLY A 225 -10.55 1.90 -9.17
CA GLY A 225 -11.55 2.49 -8.28
C GLY A 225 -11.46 4.02 -8.23
N LEU A 226 -10.33 4.52 -7.79
CA LEU A 226 -9.95 5.93 -7.71
C LEU A 226 -8.66 6.14 -8.51
N SER A 227 -8.59 7.19 -9.35
CA SER A 227 -7.40 7.50 -10.12
C SER A 227 -7.15 9.00 -10.17
N GLY A 228 -5.93 9.42 -9.83
CA GLY A 228 -5.42 10.79 -9.99
C GLY A 228 -4.19 10.78 -10.88
N LYS A 229 -4.14 11.66 -11.90
CA LYS A 229 -2.98 11.69 -12.77
C LYS A 229 -1.78 12.32 -12.07
N ASP A 230 -1.93 13.52 -11.55
CA ASP A 230 -0.83 14.24 -10.93
C ASP A 230 -0.62 13.80 -9.49
N SER A 231 -1.72 13.58 -8.77
CA SER A 231 -1.68 13.03 -7.42
C SER A 231 -3.00 12.41 -6.95
N VAL A 232 -2.89 11.58 -5.89
CA VAL A 232 -4.02 11.21 -5.03
C VAL A 232 -3.68 11.57 -3.59
N ALA A 233 -4.51 12.40 -2.96
CA ALA A 233 -4.34 12.80 -1.57
C ALA A 233 -5.60 12.54 -0.75
N ILE A 234 -5.50 11.75 0.32
CA ILE A 234 -6.61 11.36 1.19
C ILE A 234 -6.33 11.82 2.63
N ALA A 235 -7.14 12.77 3.13
CA ALA A 235 -7.04 13.22 4.52
C ALA A 235 -7.78 12.28 5.47
N ASP A 236 -8.97 11.82 5.08
CA ASP A 236 -9.81 10.91 5.85
C ASP A 236 -10.96 10.37 4.95
N GLY A 237 -11.65 9.34 5.39
CA GLY A 237 -12.79 8.74 4.71
C GLY A 237 -12.96 7.25 5.01
N THR A 238 -14.10 6.71 4.59
CA THR A 238 -14.35 5.26 4.64
C THR A 238 -14.56 4.74 3.23
N PHE A 239 -13.77 3.75 2.84
CA PHE A 239 -13.73 3.24 1.48
C PHE A 239 -13.99 1.72 1.46
N ALA A 240 -14.96 1.31 0.65
CA ALA A 240 -15.17 -0.06 0.23
C ALA A 240 -15.03 -0.11 -1.30
N ILE A 241 -13.91 -0.63 -1.80
CA ILE A 241 -13.58 -0.60 -3.23
C ILE A 241 -13.47 -2.03 -3.76
N THR A 242 -14.13 -2.29 -4.87
CA THR A 242 -13.94 -3.49 -5.69
C THR A 242 -13.59 -3.06 -7.10
N SER A 243 -12.42 -3.45 -7.60
CA SER A 243 -11.90 -2.98 -8.89
C SER A 243 -11.34 -4.11 -9.75
N GLY A 244 -11.49 -3.97 -11.05
CA GLY A 244 -10.92 -4.89 -12.05
C GLY A 244 -9.45 -4.61 -12.37
N LYS A 245 -8.93 -3.46 -11.95
CA LYS A 245 -7.52 -3.07 -11.88
C LYS A 245 -7.22 -2.58 -10.46
N ASP A 246 -6.40 -1.55 -10.30
CA ASP A 246 -6.02 -1.07 -8.96
C ASP A 246 -7.20 -0.45 -8.21
N GLY A 247 -7.15 -0.56 -6.89
CA GLY A 247 -8.13 0.07 -6.03
C GLY A 247 -7.99 1.59 -6.03
N ILE A 248 -6.79 2.08 -5.69
CA ILE A 248 -6.40 3.49 -5.71
C ILE A 248 -5.11 3.61 -6.54
N HIS A 249 -5.11 4.51 -7.52
CA HIS A 249 -4.05 4.61 -8.52
C HIS A 249 -3.61 6.06 -8.75
N ALA A 250 -2.30 6.32 -8.66
CA ALA A 250 -1.70 7.62 -8.99
C ALA A 250 -0.58 7.41 -10.02
N GLU A 251 -0.75 7.93 -11.24
CA GLU A 251 0.24 7.74 -12.31
C GLU A 251 0.33 8.95 -13.22
N ASN A 252 1.54 9.47 -13.42
CA ASN A 252 1.85 10.47 -14.40
C ASN A 252 3.05 10.03 -15.26
N SER A 253 2.77 9.44 -16.41
CA SER A 253 3.80 9.00 -17.37
C SER A 253 4.51 10.16 -18.08
N ASP A 254 3.96 11.39 -18.02
CA ASP A 254 4.52 12.58 -18.67
C ASP A 254 5.54 13.31 -17.79
N ASP A 255 5.35 13.29 -16.46
CA ASP A 255 6.21 13.95 -15.47
C ASP A 255 6.42 13.06 -14.24
N THR A 256 7.63 12.50 -14.12
CA THR A 256 7.99 11.58 -13.03
C THR A 256 8.09 12.23 -11.64
N SER A 257 7.96 13.55 -11.53
CA SER A 257 7.84 14.24 -10.24
C SER A 257 6.41 14.27 -9.70
N LEU A 258 5.46 13.82 -10.50
CA LEU A 258 4.04 13.68 -10.19
C LEU A 258 3.68 12.19 -10.04
N GLY A 259 2.39 11.87 -10.01
CA GLY A 259 1.92 10.50 -9.78
C GLY A 259 2.16 10.03 -8.34
N TRP A 260 2.22 10.94 -7.38
CA TRP A 260 2.42 10.63 -5.97
C TRP A 260 1.09 10.36 -5.24
N LEU A 261 1.18 9.59 -4.14
CA LEU A 261 0.02 9.22 -3.33
C LEU A 261 0.28 9.50 -1.85
N TYR A 262 -0.63 10.23 -1.22
CA TYR A 262 -0.59 10.55 0.21
C TYR A 262 -1.87 10.15 0.93
N ILE A 263 -1.74 9.37 1.99
CA ILE A 263 -2.84 9.03 2.90
C ILE A 263 -2.48 9.52 4.30
N GLN A 264 -3.23 10.50 4.79
CA GLN A 264 -3.08 10.99 6.16
C GLN A 264 -3.79 10.08 7.16
N ASN A 265 -4.99 9.62 6.83
CA ASN A 265 -5.81 8.71 7.64
C ASN A 265 -6.95 8.13 6.79
N GLY A 266 -7.73 7.20 7.35
CA GLY A 266 -8.93 6.63 6.74
C GLY A 266 -9.12 5.16 7.05
N SER A 267 -10.24 4.61 6.56
CA SER A 267 -10.54 3.19 6.65
C SER A 267 -10.77 2.62 5.27
N PHE A 268 -9.96 1.65 4.87
CA PHE A 268 -9.91 1.11 3.52
C PHE A 268 -10.19 -0.40 3.56
N THR A 269 -11.22 -0.82 2.84
CA THR A 269 -11.47 -2.21 2.49
C THR A 269 -11.43 -2.31 0.98
N ILE A 270 -10.37 -2.89 0.44
CA ILE A 270 -10.12 -2.92 -1.01
C ILE A 270 -9.96 -4.36 -1.47
N SER A 271 -10.69 -4.72 -2.53
CA SER A 271 -10.49 -5.94 -3.28
C SER A 271 -10.26 -5.59 -4.74
N SER A 272 -9.05 -5.80 -5.24
CA SER A 272 -8.62 -5.43 -6.58
C SER A 272 -8.09 -6.64 -7.35
N GLN A 273 -8.19 -6.58 -8.68
CA GLN A 273 -7.51 -7.56 -9.54
C GLN A 273 -6.09 -7.12 -9.90
N GLY A 274 -5.78 -5.83 -9.78
CA GLY A 274 -4.45 -5.24 -9.79
C GLY A 274 -3.97 -4.94 -8.36
N ASP A 275 -3.15 -3.91 -8.20
CA ASP A 275 -2.67 -3.46 -6.90
C ASP A 275 -3.81 -2.87 -6.06
N ALA A 276 -3.77 -3.04 -4.72
CA ALA A 276 -4.81 -2.38 -3.93
C ALA A 276 -4.59 -0.87 -3.87
N ILE A 277 -3.33 -0.44 -3.68
CA ILE A 277 -2.91 0.97 -3.71
C ILE A 277 -1.62 1.05 -4.51
N SER A 278 -1.58 1.89 -5.55
CA SER A 278 -0.44 2.03 -6.45
C SER A 278 -0.09 3.49 -6.70
N ALA A 279 1.19 3.84 -6.58
CA ALA A 279 1.74 5.15 -6.93
C ALA A 279 2.98 4.99 -7.81
N GLN A 280 2.99 5.64 -8.97
CA GLN A 280 4.19 5.72 -9.82
C GLN A 280 5.27 6.63 -9.22
N GLY A 281 4.87 7.66 -8.49
CA GLY A 281 5.75 8.56 -7.77
C GLY A 281 5.99 8.11 -6.32
N ALA A 282 6.21 9.09 -5.45
CA ALA A 282 6.38 8.85 -4.02
C ALA A 282 5.05 8.43 -3.35
N LEU A 283 5.15 7.55 -2.35
CA LEU A 283 4.01 7.11 -1.55
C LEU A 283 4.27 7.40 -0.07
N GLN A 284 3.28 7.99 0.61
CA GLN A 284 3.34 8.22 2.05
C GLN A 284 2.02 7.90 2.73
N ILE A 285 2.07 7.11 3.79
CA ILE A 285 0.94 6.80 4.66
C ILE A 285 1.31 7.23 6.09
N ASP A 286 0.53 8.16 6.66
CA ASP A 286 0.77 8.62 8.02
C ASP A 286 0.03 7.76 9.05
N ASP A 287 -1.23 7.36 8.77
CA ASP A 287 -2.05 6.51 9.62
C ASP A 287 -3.22 5.91 8.81
N GLY A 288 -4.02 5.05 9.43
CA GLY A 288 -5.23 4.47 8.83
C GLY A 288 -5.42 2.99 9.17
N THR A 289 -6.52 2.45 8.67
CA THR A 289 -6.83 1.01 8.78
C THR A 289 -7.04 0.45 7.39
N PHE A 290 -6.29 -0.57 7.04
CA PHE A 290 -6.23 -1.15 5.71
C PHE A 290 -6.54 -2.64 5.78
N ASP A 291 -7.58 -3.06 5.05
CA ASP A 291 -7.94 -4.46 4.80
C ASP A 291 -7.93 -4.67 3.29
N LEU A 292 -6.80 -5.22 2.78
CA LEU A 292 -6.49 -5.25 1.36
C LEU A 292 -6.39 -6.69 0.87
N TYR A 293 -7.03 -6.96 -0.27
CA TYR A 293 -7.01 -8.23 -0.95
C TYR A 293 -6.77 -8.01 -2.44
N THR A 294 -5.70 -8.62 -2.99
CA THR A 294 -5.35 -8.44 -4.39
C THR A 294 -5.29 -9.75 -5.16
N GLY A 295 -5.68 -9.70 -6.42
CA GLY A 295 -5.77 -10.89 -7.27
C GLY A 295 -6.67 -11.95 -6.65
N GLU A 296 -6.15 -13.16 -6.51
CA GLU A 296 -6.81 -14.30 -5.86
C GLU A 296 -6.21 -14.59 -4.47
N GLY A 297 -5.45 -13.64 -3.91
CA GLY A 297 -4.76 -13.71 -2.62
C GLY A 297 -3.55 -14.65 -2.61
N SER A 298 -2.79 -14.61 -1.54
CA SER A 298 -1.54 -15.36 -1.33
C SER A 298 -1.72 -16.88 -1.48
N ALA A 299 -2.86 -17.41 -1.05
CA ALA A 299 -3.15 -18.86 -1.12
C ALA A 299 -3.33 -19.39 -2.55
N SER A 300 -3.43 -18.51 -3.55
CA SER A 300 -3.51 -18.89 -4.96
C SER A 300 -2.14 -19.22 -5.56
N VAL A 301 -1.07 -18.82 -4.92
CA VAL A 301 0.32 -19.00 -5.38
C VAL A 301 0.95 -20.22 -4.73
N GLU A 302 1.57 -21.09 -5.52
CA GLU A 302 2.29 -22.26 -5.03
C GLU A 302 3.73 -21.87 -4.67
N MET A 303 4.06 -21.88 -3.41
CA MET A 303 5.39 -21.56 -2.89
C MET A 303 6.34 -22.75 -3.03
N THR A 304 7.46 -22.55 -3.71
CA THR A 304 8.56 -23.52 -3.80
C THR A 304 9.88 -22.79 -3.59
N SER A 305 10.66 -23.20 -2.57
CA SER A 305 11.99 -22.64 -2.36
C SER A 305 12.86 -22.80 -3.61
N SER A 306 13.60 -21.75 -3.97
CA SER A 306 14.48 -21.69 -5.15
C SER A 306 15.55 -22.78 -5.12
N GLU A 307 16.02 -23.15 -3.94
CA GLU A 307 17.10 -24.10 -3.73
C GLU A 307 16.71 -25.59 -3.86
N GLN A 308 15.42 -25.91 -3.80
CA GLN A 308 14.98 -27.31 -4.04
C GLN A 308 15.14 -27.76 -5.50
N MET A 309 15.43 -26.88 -6.44
CA MET A 309 15.58 -27.21 -7.86
C MET A 309 16.98 -27.68 -8.27
N THR A 310 17.98 -27.63 -7.42
CA THR A 310 19.35 -28.08 -7.75
C THR A 310 19.62 -29.51 -7.33
N SER A 311 18.89 -30.49 -7.83
CA SER A 311 19.37 -31.88 -7.85
C SER A 311 19.93 -32.22 -9.21
N PRO A 312 21.24 -32.24 -9.41
CA PRO A 312 21.82 -32.73 -10.64
C PRO A 312 21.89 -34.25 -10.59
N MET A 313 20.86 -34.94 -10.98
CA MET A 313 20.96 -36.36 -11.29
C MET A 313 20.84 -36.60 -12.78
N GLY A 314 21.93 -36.88 -13.40
CA GLY A 314 21.92 -37.47 -14.72
C GLY A 314 23.16 -37.20 -15.52
N GLY A 315 24.24 -37.84 -15.16
CA GLY A 315 25.39 -37.97 -16.07
C GLY A 315 25.03 -38.65 -17.37
N GLY A 316 25.59 -38.17 -18.46
CA GLY A 316 25.75 -38.98 -19.68
C GLY A 316 25.12 -38.37 -20.93
N GLN A 317 25.81 -37.68 -21.71
CA GLN A 317 26.44 -38.03 -22.98
C GLN A 317 26.90 -36.83 -23.79
N ARG A 318 28.15 -36.79 -24.07
CA ARG A 318 28.76 -35.93 -25.08
C ARG A 318 28.21 -36.30 -26.48
N GLY A 319 27.78 -35.32 -27.22
CA GLY A 319 27.41 -35.47 -28.63
C GLY A 319 27.38 -34.14 -29.36
N GLY A 320 28.47 -33.83 -30.05
CA GLY A 320 28.49 -33.29 -31.42
C GLY A 320 28.06 -31.84 -31.63
N TRP A 321 29.05 -30.97 -31.78
CA TRP A 321 28.93 -29.69 -32.48
C TRP A 321 28.45 -29.90 -33.94
N THR A 322 27.44 -29.17 -34.36
CA THR A 322 27.31 -28.74 -35.77
C THR A 322 26.85 -27.29 -35.78
N ASP A 323 27.75 -26.49 -36.32
CA ASP A 323 27.61 -25.12 -36.77
C ASP A 323 26.59 -25.07 -37.93
N GLN A 324 25.60 -24.14 -37.84
CA GLN A 324 24.99 -23.61 -39.07
C GLN A 324 24.39 -22.22 -38.83
N THR A 325 25.12 -21.25 -39.35
CA THR A 325 24.69 -19.90 -39.73
C THR A 325 23.48 -19.93 -40.65
N THR A 326 22.49 -19.08 -40.40
CA THR A 326 21.89 -18.12 -41.34
C THR A 326 20.72 -17.40 -40.71
N ALA A 327 20.81 -16.07 -40.67
CA ALA A 327 19.68 -15.18 -40.46
C ALA A 327 18.83 -15.09 -41.75
N PRO A 328 17.57 -14.76 -41.67
CA PRO A 328 17.07 -13.65 -42.47
C PRO A 328 16.33 -12.59 -41.64
N ASP A 329 16.74 -11.41 -41.91
CA ASP A 329 16.12 -10.11 -41.77
C ASP A 329 14.64 -10.16 -42.19
N THR A 330 13.72 -9.70 -41.33
CA THR A 330 12.35 -9.37 -41.77
C THR A 330 11.74 -8.27 -40.89
N GLN A 331 11.77 -7.08 -41.44
CA GLN A 331 10.76 -6.00 -41.34
C GLN A 331 10.03 -5.75 -40.02
N THR A 332 10.39 -4.61 -39.49
CA THR A 332 9.63 -3.75 -38.61
C THR A 332 8.18 -3.58 -39.09
N THR A 333 7.25 -4.17 -38.42
CA THR A 333 5.84 -3.74 -38.46
C THR A 333 5.62 -2.97 -37.16
N SER A 334 5.39 -1.67 -37.29
CA SER A 334 4.87 -0.80 -36.23
C SER A 334 3.55 -1.40 -35.75
N THR A 335 3.59 -2.10 -34.64
CA THR A 335 2.40 -2.41 -33.86
C THR A 335 2.21 -1.26 -32.87
N THR A 336 1.07 -0.61 -32.98
CA THR A 336 0.50 0.24 -31.93
C THR A 336 0.70 -0.48 -30.60
N GLN A 337 1.45 0.15 -29.68
CA GLN A 337 1.51 -0.31 -28.30
C GLN A 337 0.08 -0.17 -27.75
N THR A 338 -0.64 -1.27 -27.67
CA THR A 338 -1.66 -1.42 -26.64
C THR A 338 -0.89 -1.41 -25.33
N GLU A 339 -1.22 -0.50 -24.44
CA GLU A 339 -0.76 -0.52 -23.06
C GLU A 339 -0.97 -1.95 -22.57
N GLU A 340 0.12 -2.68 -22.32
CA GLU A 340 0.02 -3.98 -21.68
C GLU A 340 -0.41 -3.67 -20.24
N ASP A 341 -1.64 -4.07 -19.89
CA ASP A 341 -2.14 -3.99 -18.54
C ASP A 341 -1.12 -4.62 -17.60
N SER A 342 -0.63 -3.85 -16.63
CA SER A 342 0.25 -4.37 -15.61
C SER A 342 -0.46 -5.54 -14.92
N THR A 343 0.21 -6.65 -14.84
CA THR A 343 -0.28 -7.85 -14.15
C THR A 343 0.10 -7.84 -12.67
N SER A 344 0.64 -6.73 -12.17
CA SER A 344 0.97 -6.49 -10.76
C SER A 344 -0.25 -6.68 -9.88
N GLN A 345 -0.10 -7.38 -8.76
CA GLN A 345 -1.17 -7.71 -7.81
C GLN A 345 -0.69 -7.48 -6.38
N LYS A 346 0.06 -6.38 -6.19
CA LYS A 346 0.67 -6.03 -4.92
C LYS A 346 -0.33 -5.39 -3.96
N GLY A 347 -0.09 -5.52 -2.67
CA GLY A 347 -0.93 -4.86 -1.67
C GLY A 347 -0.82 -3.34 -1.76
N ILE A 348 0.37 -2.80 -1.47
CA ILE A 348 0.66 -1.37 -1.57
C ILE A 348 1.99 -1.20 -2.31
N LYS A 349 1.94 -0.49 -3.45
CA LYS A 349 3.07 -0.31 -4.35
C LYS A 349 3.44 1.16 -4.50
N GLY A 350 4.73 1.48 -4.36
CA GLY A 350 5.32 2.78 -4.69
C GLY A 350 6.57 2.60 -5.54
N GLU A 351 6.62 3.21 -6.73
CA GLU A 351 7.77 3.05 -7.65
C GLU A 351 8.96 3.95 -7.30
N SER A 352 8.81 4.84 -6.32
CA SER A 352 9.85 5.77 -5.88
C SER A 352 10.03 5.69 -4.36
N THR A 353 10.21 6.80 -3.66
CA THR A 353 10.34 6.83 -2.20
C THR A 353 9.04 6.45 -1.51
N TYR A 354 9.12 5.55 -0.53
CA TYR A 354 7.98 5.01 0.17
C TYR A 354 8.12 5.21 1.68
N ALA A 355 7.13 5.81 2.35
CA ALA A 355 7.12 6.02 3.79
C ALA A 355 5.82 5.55 4.44
N ILE A 356 5.92 4.76 5.51
CA ILE A 356 4.81 4.42 6.42
C ILE A 356 5.14 4.94 7.81
N ASN A 357 4.35 5.90 8.30
CA ASN A 357 4.54 6.51 9.61
C ASN A 357 3.73 5.82 10.71
N GLY A 358 2.67 5.12 10.38
CA GLY A 358 1.79 4.40 11.29
C GLY A 358 0.68 3.65 10.56
N GLY A 359 -0.33 3.20 11.30
CA GLY A 359 -1.49 2.50 10.76
C GLY A 359 -1.58 1.02 11.12
N THR A 360 -2.70 0.42 10.71
CA THR A 360 -2.96 -1.01 10.87
C THR A 360 -3.26 -1.62 9.52
N PHE A 361 -2.48 -2.63 9.14
CA PHE A 361 -2.52 -3.25 7.83
C PHE A 361 -2.82 -4.73 7.97
N ASN A 362 -3.87 -5.18 7.28
CA ASN A 362 -4.18 -6.58 7.03
C ASN A 362 -4.18 -6.77 5.52
N ILE A 363 -3.16 -7.42 4.98
CA ILE A 363 -2.95 -7.56 3.55
C ILE A 363 -2.86 -9.04 3.20
N ASP A 364 -3.62 -9.45 2.19
CA ASP A 364 -3.53 -10.77 1.56
C ASP A 364 -3.41 -10.54 0.04
N SER A 365 -2.18 -10.60 -0.47
CA SER A 365 -1.85 -10.29 -1.85
C SER A 365 -1.37 -11.53 -2.61
N ALA A 366 -1.67 -11.59 -3.91
CA ALA A 366 -1.15 -12.64 -4.78
C ALA A 366 0.31 -12.39 -5.22
N ASP A 367 0.83 -11.20 -4.97
CA ASP A 367 2.19 -10.72 -5.19
C ASP A 367 2.68 -10.11 -3.86
N ASP A 368 3.63 -9.17 -3.83
CA ASP A 368 4.11 -8.56 -2.59
C ASP A 368 3.02 -7.85 -1.79
N CYS A 369 3.13 -7.87 -0.46
CA CYS A 369 2.23 -7.06 0.36
C CYS A 369 2.61 -5.57 0.37
N LEU A 370 3.89 -5.26 0.58
CA LEU A 370 4.45 -3.91 0.51
C LEU A 370 5.62 -3.91 -0.47
N HIS A 371 5.56 -3.06 -1.49
CA HIS A 371 6.59 -3.01 -2.53
C HIS A 371 7.07 -1.57 -2.79
N ALA A 372 8.38 -1.36 -2.82
CA ALA A 372 9.01 -0.10 -3.20
C ALA A 372 10.07 -0.30 -4.28
N GLY A 373 9.92 0.40 -5.41
CA GLY A 373 10.94 0.48 -6.45
C GLY A 373 12.11 1.43 -6.11
N GLY A 374 12.07 2.11 -4.98
CA GLY A 374 13.13 2.95 -4.43
C GLY A 374 13.30 2.74 -2.94
N GLU A 375 13.80 3.73 -2.21
CA GLU A 375 13.99 3.63 -0.75
C GLU A 375 12.65 3.49 -0.02
N MET A 376 12.59 2.58 0.97
CA MET A 376 11.44 2.40 1.85
C MET A 376 11.81 2.69 3.31
N VAL A 377 10.96 3.46 4.01
CA VAL A 377 11.07 3.67 5.45
C VAL A 377 9.75 3.36 6.15
N ILE A 378 9.79 2.44 7.11
CA ILE A 378 8.66 2.12 7.99
C ILE A 378 9.01 2.65 9.39
N ALA A 379 8.36 3.75 9.80
CA ALA A 379 8.61 4.35 11.12
C ALA A 379 7.88 3.58 12.23
N ALA A 380 6.64 3.17 11.97
CA ALA A 380 5.82 2.39 12.90
C ALA A 380 4.64 1.73 12.16
N GLY A 381 3.86 0.90 12.84
CA GLY A 381 2.64 0.29 12.33
C GLY A 381 2.40 -1.10 12.89
N MET A 382 1.21 -1.63 12.60
CA MET A 382 0.83 -3.01 12.89
C MET A 382 0.50 -3.72 11.57
N PHE A 383 1.26 -4.75 11.24
CA PHE A 383 1.20 -5.44 9.96
C PHE A 383 0.85 -6.90 10.15
N THR A 384 -0.18 -7.36 9.44
CA THR A 384 -0.49 -8.76 9.21
C THR A 384 -0.44 -8.99 7.71
N LEU A 385 0.60 -9.67 7.23
CA LEU A 385 0.91 -9.78 5.81
C LEU A 385 0.91 -11.25 5.40
N ASN A 386 0.04 -11.59 4.44
CA ASN A 386 0.05 -12.85 3.73
C ASN A 386 0.38 -12.55 2.27
N SER A 387 1.50 -13.02 1.80
CA SER A 387 1.99 -12.71 0.45
C SER A 387 2.11 -13.92 -0.44
N GLY A 388 1.82 -13.74 -1.70
CA GLY A 388 2.09 -14.72 -2.75
C GLY A 388 3.55 -14.69 -3.21
N ASP A 389 4.27 -13.61 -2.90
CA ASP A 389 5.71 -13.42 -3.08
C ASP A 389 6.31 -12.87 -1.78
N ASP A 390 6.85 -11.67 -1.74
CA ASP A 390 7.50 -11.15 -0.54
C ASP A 390 6.52 -10.36 0.34
N ALA A 391 6.67 -10.49 1.66
CA ALA A 391 5.79 -9.72 2.53
C ALA A 391 6.17 -8.23 2.53
N VAL A 392 7.47 -7.91 2.46
CA VAL A 392 8.00 -6.56 2.28
C VAL A 392 9.16 -6.64 1.29
N HIS A 393 9.03 -5.96 0.15
CA HIS A 393 10.04 -5.88 -0.89
C HIS A 393 10.50 -4.43 -1.13
N CYS A 394 11.81 -4.23 -1.30
CA CYS A 394 12.39 -2.93 -1.57
C CYS A 394 13.59 -3.04 -2.52
N ASP A 395 13.50 -2.46 -3.72
CA ASP A 395 14.59 -2.49 -4.71
C ASP A 395 15.88 -1.80 -4.22
N ASP A 396 15.80 -0.90 -3.24
CA ASP A 396 16.91 -0.12 -2.69
C ASP A 396 17.02 -0.29 -1.16
N ALA A 397 17.27 0.74 -0.42
CA ALA A 397 17.49 0.70 1.02
C ALA A 397 16.16 0.63 1.81
N LEU A 398 15.99 -0.41 2.60
CA LEU A 398 14.88 -0.57 3.54
C LEU A 398 15.30 -0.20 4.95
N THR A 399 14.57 0.72 5.58
CA THR A 399 14.74 1.07 6.99
C THR A 399 13.45 0.84 7.78
N ILE A 400 13.50 -0.01 8.80
CA ILE A 400 12.41 -0.20 9.77
C ILE A 400 12.82 0.41 11.10
N GLN A 401 12.18 1.51 11.49
CA GLN A 401 12.46 2.15 12.78
C GLN A 401 11.76 1.42 13.93
N SER A 402 10.53 0.94 13.72
CA SER A 402 9.76 0.16 14.67
C SER A 402 8.54 -0.46 13.98
N GLY A 403 7.75 -1.25 14.72
CA GLY A 403 6.51 -1.85 14.24
C GLY A 403 6.28 -3.25 14.78
N THR A 404 5.10 -3.78 14.49
CA THR A 404 4.78 -5.19 14.77
C THR A 404 4.40 -5.87 13.46
N PHE A 405 5.17 -6.87 13.08
CA PHE A 405 5.02 -7.62 11.84
C PHE A 405 4.64 -9.06 12.17
N THR A 406 3.48 -9.47 11.71
CA THR A 406 3.03 -10.86 11.72
C THR A 406 2.92 -11.31 10.28
N ILE A 407 3.84 -12.18 9.86
CA ILE A 407 3.97 -12.66 8.48
C ILE A 407 3.85 -14.19 8.50
N PRO A 408 2.61 -14.71 8.46
CA PRO A 408 2.40 -16.16 8.60
C PRO A 408 2.59 -16.95 7.31
N TYR A 409 2.67 -16.27 6.16
CA TYR A 409 2.79 -16.88 4.85
C TYR A 409 3.40 -15.90 3.84
N CYS A 410 4.55 -16.26 3.26
CA CYS A 410 5.24 -15.49 2.20
C CYS A 410 6.28 -16.38 1.50
N TYR A 411 6.81 -15.92 0.38
CA TYR A 411 8.01 -16.47 -0.22
C TYR A 411 9.22 -16.01 0.59
N GLU A 412 9.56 -14.72 0.54
CA GLU A 412 10.49 -14.11 1.46
C GLU A 412 9.79 -13.20 2.47
N GLY A 413 10.37 -13.09 3.67
CA GLY A 413 9.76 -12.29 4.74
C GLY A 413 9.95 -10.80 4.50
N ILE A 414 11.21 -10.38 4.45
CA ILE A 414 11.61 -8.98 4.23
C ILE A 414 12.83 -8.99 3.34
N GLU A 415 12.69 -8.45 2.13
CA GLU A 415 13.74 -8.34 1.13
C GLU A 415 14.12 -6.87 0.87
N GLY A 416 15.39 -6.65 0.52
CA GLY A 416 15.89 -5.35 0.05
C GLY A 416 17.34 -5.39 -0.39
N LEU A 417 17.80 -4.36 -1.12
CA LEU A 417 19.23 -4.23 -1.41
C LEU A 417 20.04 -4.13 -0.11
N SER A 418 19.53 -3.37 0.84
CA SER A 418 20.07 -3.30 2.19
C SER A 418 18.95 -3.13 3.22
N ILE A 419 19.11 -3.75 4.39
CA ILE A 419 18.09 -3.76 5.44
C ILE A 419 18.68 -3.19 6.73
N SER A 420 18.03 -2.15 7.28
CA SER A 420 18.35 -1.57 8.59
C SER A 420 17.14 -1.65 9.50
N ILE A 421 17.26 -2.35 10.63
CA ILE A 421 16.18 -2.49 11.63
C ILE A 421 16.65 -1.88 12.96
N GLU A 422 15.96 -0.82 13.40
CA GLU A 422 16.28 -0.13 14.66
C GLU A 422 15.61 -0.82 15.86
N ASP A 423 14.33 -1.20 15.72
CA ASP A 423 13.53 -1.90 16.74
C ASP A 423 12.29 -2.54 16.08
N GLY A 424 11.51 -3.31 16.83
CA GLY A 424 10.26 -3.89 16.37
C GLY A 424 10.02 -5.31 16.88
N VAL A 425 8.87 -5.86 16.52
CA VAL A 425 8.50 -7.25 16.81
C VAL A 425 8.17 -7.95 15.50
N PHE A 426 8.86 -9.04 15.21
CA PHE A 426 8.78 -9.77 13.96
C PHE A 426 8.48 -11.24 14.22
N ASP A 427 7.35 -11.72 13.69
CA ASP A 427 6.95 -13.13 13.68
C ASP A 427 6.76 -13.55 12.23
N ILE A 428 7.76 -14.23 11.66
CA ILE A 428 7.87 -14.49 10.22
C ILE A 428 7.90 -16.00 9.98
N THR A 429 7.09 -16.44 9.02
CA THR A 429 7.15 -17.80 8.45
C THR A 429 7.27 -17.68 6.94
N SER A 430 8.44 -18.04 6.40
CA SER A 430 8.76 -17.92 4.97
C SER A 430 9.00 -19.29 4.32
N SER A 431 8.75 -19.34 3.01
CA SER A 431 8.99 -20.51 2.16
C SER A 431 10.40 -20.52 1.59
N ASP A 432 11.07 -19.39 1.58
CA ASP A 432 12.48 -19.20 1.34
C ASP A 432 13.08 -18.40 2.50
N ASP A 433 13.69 -17.26 2.31
CA ASP A 433 14.42 -16.55 3.34
C ASP A 433 13.52 -15.72 4.28
N GLY A 434 13.97 -15.53 5.51
CA GLY A 434 13.26 -14.72 6.50
C GLY A 434 13.55 -13.22 6.35
N LEU A 435 14.83 -12.85 6.35
CA LEU A 435 15.36 -11.54 5.99
C LEU A 435 16.39 -11.78 4.90
N ASN A 436 16.23 -11.14 3.74
CA ASN A 436 17.13 -11.30 2.59
C ASN A 436 17.68 -9.94 2.11
N ALA A 437 19.01 -9.75 2.20
CA ALA A 437 19.66 -8.60 1.58
C ALA A 437 20.42 -9.04 0.31
N ALA A 438 19.67 -9.41 -0.71
CA ALA A 438 20.19 -9.88 -1.99
C ALA A 438 20.37 -8.75 -2.99
N GLY A 439 19.45 -7.81 -3.03
CA GLY A 439 19.44 -6.66 -3.94
C GLY A 439 19.19 -7.04 -5.40
N GLY A 440 18.24 -6.41 -5.97
CA GLY A 440 17.91 -6.51 -7.40
C GLY A 440 16.50 -6.01 -7.61
N ALA A 441 16.26 -5.32 -8.72
CA ALA A 441 14.90 -5.05 -9.12
C ALA A 441 14.17 -6.38 -9.27
N ASP A 442 13.17 -6.60 -8.45
CA ASP A 442 12.29 -7.74 -8.61
C ASP A 442 11.66 -7.71 -10.01
N GLY A 443 12.04 -8.68 -10.83
CA GLY A 443 11.40 -8.91 -12.12
C GLY A 443 10.01 -9.55 -11.99
N SER A 444 9.34 -9.45 -10.84
CA SER A 444 8.02 -10.01 -10.56
C SER A 444 6.87 -9.27 -11.25
N GLY A 445 7.12 -8.70 -12.40
CA GLY A 445 6.09 -8.51 -13.40
C GLY A 445 5.68 -9.89 -13.90
N PHE A 446 4.52 -10.38 -13.53
CA PHE A 446 3.90 -11.67 -13.83
C PHE A 446 4.28 -12.23 -15.21
N GLY A 447 5.44 -12.82 -15.31
CA GLY A 447 5.87 -13.67 -16.40
C GLY A 447 5.55 -15.10 -16.02
N GLY A 448 4.37 -15.59 -16.37
CA GLY A 448 3.80 -16.89 -16.10
C GLY A 448 4.74 -17.99 -15.65
N PHE A 449 4.32 -18.73 -14.66
CA PHE A 449 4.83 -20.03 -14.18
C PHE A 449 6.20 -20.45 -14.76
N GLY A 450 7.28 -20.17 -14.09
CA GLY A 450 8.55 -20.83 -14.33
C GLY A 450 9.78 -19.98 -14.58
N ASN A 451 9.76 -18.67 -14.37
CA ASN A 451 10.95 -17.85 -14.50
C ASN A 451 10.97 -16.75 -13.44
N ARG A 452 11.07 -17.12 -12.16
CA ARG A 452 11.55 -16.17 -11.15
C ARG A 452 12.98 -15.81 -11.53
N PRO A 453 13.40 -14.54 -11.46
CA PRO A 453 14.81 -14.20 -11.58
C PRO A 453 15.54 -15.00 -10.51
N GLN A 454 16.60 -15.64 -10.87
CA GLN A 454 17.45 -16.39 -9.96
C GLN A 454 18.18 -15.35 -9.13
N ASP A 455 18.09 -15.47 -7.80
CA ASP A 455 18.87 -14.67 -6.87
C ASP A 455 20.33 -14.60 -7.33
N THR A 456 20.90 -13.41 -7.34
CA THR A 456 22.29 -13.26 -7.70
C THR A 456 23.13 -13.62 -6.48
N PHE A 457 23.55 -14.86 -6.35
CA PHE A 457 24.50 -15.35 -5.35
C PHE A 457 25.89 -14.71 -5.47
N ALA A 458 25.97 -13.41 -5.63
CA ALA A 458 27.23 -12.71 -5.79
C ALA A 458 27.38 -11.72 -4.64
N ALA A 459 28.42 -11.92 -3.80
CA ALA A 459 28.77 -10.97 -2.75
C ALA A 459 28.74 -9.53 -3.28
N SER A 460 27.92 -8.67 -2.65
CA SER A 460 27.77 -7.26 -2.96
C SER A 460 28.30 -6.41 -1.82
N SER A 461 29.06 -5.36 -2.13
CA SER A 461 29.50 -4.39 -1.12
C SER A 461 28.37 -3.44 -0.69
N ASP A 462 27.29 -3.39 -1.45
CA ASP A 462 26.16 -2.48 -1.25
C ASP A 462 25.04 -3.16 -0.45
N SER A 463 25.02 -4.52 -0.43
CA SER A 463 24.09 -5.29 0.39
C SER A 463 24.59 -5.42 1.82
N PHE A 464 23.71 -5.24 2.78
CA PHE A 464 23.97 -5.51 4.19
C PHE A 464 22.68 -5.65 5.00
N ILE A 465 22.77 -6.36 6.14
CA ILE A 465 21.74 -6.34 7.17
C ILE A 465 22.32 -5.75 8.45
N LEU A 466 21.65 -4.72 8.98
CA LEU A 466 21.96 -4.07 10.24
C LEU A 466 20.79 -4.19 11.21
N ILE A 467 20.98 -4.88 12.32
CA ILE A 467 19.97 -5.03 13.38
C ILE A 467 20.47 -4.34 14.64
N ASN A 468 19.85 -3.22 15.00
CA ASN A 468 20.17 -2.45 16.20
C ASN A 468 19.37 -2.88 17.42
N GLY A 469 18.17 -3.44 17.23
CA GLY A 469 17.27 -3.89 18.29
C GLY A 469 16.16 -4.78 17.76
N GLY A 470 15.11 -4.96 18.56
CA GLY A 470 13.92 -5.72 18.18
C GLY A 470 13.87 -7.15 18.69
N THR A 471 12.73 -7.79 18.46
CA THR A 471 12.48 -9.19 18.81
C THR A 471 12.01 -9.95 17.58
N PHE A 472 12.73 -11.00 17.22
CA PHE A 472 12.51 -11.78 16.02
C PHE A 472 12.20 -13.24 16.38
N THR A 473 11.15 -13.77 15.79
CA THR A 473 10.86 -15.19 15.68
C THR A 473 10.71 -15.52 14.21
N ILE A 474 11.70 -16.18 13.63
CA ILE A 474 11.74 -16.48 12.20
C ILE A 474 11.79 -18.00 12.01
N VAL A 475 10.89 -18.50 11.18
CA VAL A 475 10.86 -19.89 10.73
C VAL A 475 10.87 -19.92 9.21
N SER A 476 11.98 -20.34 8.62
CA SER A 476 12.23 -20.33 7.18
C SER A 476 12.48 -21.74 6.62
N ILE A 477 12.33 -21.88 5.30
CA ILE A 477 12.83 -23.03 4.54
C ILE A 477 14.16 -22.70 3.87
N GLY A 478 14.34 -21.48 3.37
CA GLY A 478 15.63 -20.87 3.07
C GLY A 478 16.39 -20.49 4.33
N ASP A 479 17.28 -19.53 4.25
CA ASP A 479 18.00 -19.02 5.40
C ASP A 479 17.08 -18.13 6.25
N SER A 480 17.22 -18.13 7.58
CA SER A 480 16.39 -17.24 8.39
C SER A 480 16.87 -15.79 8.29
N VAL A 481 18.15 -15.58 8.06
CA VAL A 481 18.79 -14.30 7.77
C VAL A 481 19.88 -14.54 6.74
N ASP A 482 19.69 -14.06 5.51
CA ASP A 482 20.67 -14.08 4.44
C ASP A 482 21.14 -12.69 4.05
N SER A 483 22.42 -12.52 3.80
CA SER A 483 22.99 -11.29 3.31
C SER A 483 24.08 -11.56 2.29
N ASN A 484 23.89 -11.12 1.04
CA ASN A 484 24.94 -11.08 0.01
C ASN A 484 26.10 -10.13 0.38
N GLY A 485 26.04 -9.48 1.53
CA GLY A 485 27.06 -8.60 2.06
C GLY A 485 27.36 -8.86 3.54
N SER A 486 27.40 -7.84 4.36
CA SER A 486 27.70 -7.98 5.78
C SER A 486 26.43 -8.05 6.64
N LEU A 487 26.50 -8.84 7.72
CA LEU A 487 25.48 -8.88 8.75
C LEU A 487 26.05 -8.33 10.08
N THR A 488 25.43 -7.28 10.61
CA THR A 488 25.80 -6.67 11.89
C THR A 488 24.60 -6.68 12.82
N ILE A 489 24.75 -7.28 14.01
CA ILE A 489 23.74 -7.32 15.06
C ILE A 489 24.29 -6.56 16.27
N ASN A 490 23.75 -5.39 16.56
CA ASN A 490 24.15 -4.56 17.69
C ASN A 490 23.33 -4.84 18.94
N GLY A 491 22.10 -5.35 18.80
CA GLY A 491 21.20 -5.67 19.89
C GLY A 491 20.02 -6.53 19.43
N GLY A 492 19.01 -6.64 20.29
CA GLY A 492 17.80 -7.42 19.99
C GLY A 492 17.87 -8.89 20.44
N THR A 493 16.74 -9.57 20.29
CA THR A 493 16.58 -11.01 20.57
C THR A 493 16.12 -11.71 19.31
N LEU A 494 16.91 -12.61 18.77
CA LEU A 494 16.66 -13.32 17.53
C LEU A 494 16.53 -14.84 17.81
N ASN A 495 15.34 -15.39 17.54
CA ASN A 495 15.07 -16.81 17.57
C ASN A 495 14.86 -17.30 16.14
N LEU A 496 15.88 -17.92 15.56
CA LEU A 496 15.95 -18.27 14.15
C LEU A 496 15.88 -19.78 13.97
N THR A 497 15.01 -20.23 13.07
CA THR A 497 14.81 -21.65 12.77
C THR A 497 14.78 -21.88 11.27
N CYS A 498 15.86 -22.36 10.70
CA CYS A 498 15.94 -22.85 9.34
C CYS A 498 15.55 -24.34 9.30
N ASN A 499 14.56 -24.69 8.47
CA ASN A 499 14.07 -26.06 8.30
C ASN A 499 14.47 -26.65 6.94
N GLY A 500 15.08 -25.88 6.07
CA GLY A 500 15.53 -26.31 4.74
C GLY A 500 16.76 -27.21 4.77
N SER A 501 16.99 -27.90 3.69
CA SER A 501 18.14 -28.79 3.54
C SER A 501 19.18 -28.13 2.65
N GLY A 502 20.26 -27.70 3.22
CA GLY A 502 21.32 -27.00 2.54
C GLY A 502 21.49 -25.57 3.02
N ASN A 503 20.50 -25.04 3.70
CA ASN A 503 20.42 -23.70 4.23
C ASN A 503 20.82 -23.65 5.70
N THR A 504 21.03 -22.45 6.21
CA THR A 504 21.41 -22.19 7.61
C THR A 504 20.52 -21.10 8.20
N ALA A 505 20.42 -21.05 9.53
CA ALA A 505 19.64 -20.00 10.15
C ALA A 505 20.29 -18.59 9.96
N ILE A 506 21.60 -18.55 9.74
CA ILE A 506 22.33 -17.33 9.38
C ILE A 506 23.31 -17.65 8.25
N ASP A 507 23.19 -16.97 7.12
CA ASP A 507 24.22 -16.89 6.08
C ASP A 507 24.63 -15.43 5.83
N CYS A 508 25.87 -15.20 5.47
CA CYS A 508 26.34 -13.93 4.95
C CYS A 508 27.65 -14.10 4.17
N ASP A 509 27.71 -13.54 2.99
CA ASP A 509 28.89 -13.58 2.12
C ASP A 509 30.02 -12.64 2.59
N GLY A 510 29.69 -11.65 3.40
CA GLY A 510 30.64 -10.66 3.91
C GLY A 510 31.10 -10.93 5.35
N THR A 511 31.02 -9.92 6.19
CA THR A 511 31.47 -10.00 7.58
C THR A 511 30.29 -10.12 8.55
N TYR A 512 30.22 -11.21 9.27
CA TYR A 512 29.31 -11.37 10.40
C TYR A 512 29.89 -10.71 11.67
N THR A 513 29.11 -9.84 12.30
CA THR A 513 29.49 -9.19 13.56
C THR A 513 28.29 -9.17 14.52
N ASN A 514 28.43 -9.80 15.68
CA ASN A 514 27.46 -9.66 16.77
C ASN A 514 28.10 -8.87 17.92
N ASN A 515 27.64 -7.65 18.16
CA ASN A 515 28.14 -6.74 19.19
C ASN A 515 27.34 -6.83 20.50
N GLY A 516 26.12 -7.40 20.49
CA GLY A 516 25.29 -7.44 21.68
C GLY A 516 23.91 -8.09 21.53
N GLY A 517 23.59 -8.66 20.38
CA GLY A 517 22.34 -9.39 20.17
C GLY A 517 22.32 -10.76 20.88
N ASP A 518 21.16 -11.12 21.42
CA ASP A 518 20.89 -12.46 21.96
C ASP A 518 20.31 -13.33 20.82
N VAL A 519 21.18 -14.13 20.19
CA VAL A 519 20.87 -14.88 18.99
C VAL A 519 20.84 -16.37 19.32
N THR A 520 19.75 -17.02 18.98
CA THR A 520 19.54 -18.45 19.10
C THR A 520 19.18 -19.04 17.75
N THR A 521 19.91 -20.05 17.29
CA THR A 521 19.62 -20.78 16.05
C THR A 521 19.39 -22.27 16.33
N ASN A 522 18.73 -22.98 15.41
CA ASN A 522 18.53 -24.42 15.54
C ASN A 522 19.70 -25.27 14.99
N ASP A 523 20.68 -24.63 14.33
CA ASP A 523 21.80 -25.28 13.62
C ASP A 523 23.19 -24.87 14.12
N GLY A 524 23.30 -23.82 14.96
CA GLY A 524 24.54 -23.29 15.51
C GLY A 524 25.23 -22.26 14.61
N SER A 525 24.56 -21.79 13.57
CA SER A 525 25.10 -20.80 12.63
C SER A 525 25.38 -19.42 13.27
N GLU A 526 24.78 -19.12 14.42
CA GLU A 526 25.09 -17.90 15.20
C GLU A 526 26.57 -17.81 15.63
N SER A 527 27.25 -18.97 15.66
CA SER A 527 28.70 -19.04 15.97
C SER A 527 29.57 -19.18 14.72
N ASN A 528 28.97 -19.55 13.58
CA ASN A 528 29.72 -19.87 12.35
C ASN A 528 28.78 -19.81 11.12
N PRO A 529 28.41 -18.59 10.70
CA PRO A 529 27.52 -18.38 9.57
C PRO A 529 27.98 -19.08 8.29
N GLY A 530 27.04 -19.49 7.44
CA GLY A 530 27.31 -20.11 6.14
C GLY A 530 28.03 -21.45 6.15
N GLN A 531 28.30 -22.02 7.31
CA GLN A 531 28.87 -23.37 7.39
C GLN A 531 27.82 -24.38 7.81
N MET A 532 27.33 -25.16 6.85
CA MET A 532 26.51 -26.33 7.15
C MET A 532 27.08 -27.08 8.35
N GLY A 533 26.31 -27.20 9.43
CA GLY A 533 26.73 -27.89 10.64
C GLY A 533 27.22 -29.29 10.32
N GLY A 534 28.53 -29.46 10.22
CA GLY A 534 29.17 -30.72 10.01
C GLY A 534 28.80 -31.64 11.17
N HIS A 535 27.86 -32.54 11.00
CA HIS A 535 27.63 -33.65 11.91
C HIS A 535 28.93 -34.41 12.11
N ALA A 536 29.56 -34.17 13.26
CA ALA A 536 30.75 -34.89 13.68
C ALA A 536 30.51 -36.39 13.48
N GLY A 537 31.18 -36.97 12.50
CA GLY A 537 31.03 -38.35 12.11
C GLY A 537 31.27 -39.29 13.27
N ARG A 538 30.20 -39.90 13.77
CA ARG A 538 30.27 -41.09 14.55
C ARG A 538 29.88 -42.28 13.64
N GLY A 539 30.91 -42.98 13.19
CA GLY A 539 30.76 -44.16 12.34
C GLY A 539 29.74 -45.15 12.89
N GLY A 540 28.79 -45.53 12.08
CA GLY A 540 27.84 -46.61 12.35
C GLY A 540 27.08 -46.95 11.07
N LYS A 541 27.47 -48.06 10.42
CA LYS A 541 26.76 -48.65 9.28
C LYS A 541 25.29 -48.93 9.63
N GLY A 542 24.37 -48.46 8.83
CA GLY A 542 22.98 -48.87 8.86
C GLY A 542 22.15 -48.15 7.83
N ALA A 543 21.92 -48.80 6.69
CA ALA A 543 20.97 -48.33 5.70
C ALA A 543 19.54 -48.31 6.26
N VAL A 544 18.82 -47.22 6.18
CA VAL A 544 17.35 -47.22 6.10
C VAL A 544 16.87 -45.91 5.40
N GLY A 545 16.12 -46.09 4.40
CA GLY A 545 15.04 -45.39 3.74
C GLY A 545 14.84 -43.86 3.95
N SER A 546 15.00 -43.13 2.86
CA SER A 546 14.46 -41.79 2.67
C SER A 546 12.94 -41.77 2.85
N GLN A 547 12.44 -41.02 3.82
CA GLN A 547 11.10 -40.48 3.75
C GLN A 547 11.24 -38.98 3.58
N ALA A 548 10.87 -38.50 2.42
CA ALA A 548 10.65 -37.08 2.16
C ALA A 548 9.49 -36.61 3.06
N GLY A 549 9.79 -35.77 4.02
CA GLY A 549 8.77 -35.08 4.79
C GLY A 549 8.29 -33.87 3.95
N THR A 550 7.15 -34.02 3.33
CA THR A 550 6.41 -32.84 2.83
C THR A 550 5.96 -32.05 4.04
N ALA A 551 6.56 -30.88 4.26
CA ALA A 551 6.02 -29.89 5.16
C ALA A 551 4.70 -29.39 4.56
N ASN A 552 3.59 -29.82 5.16
CA ASN A 552 2.27 -29.39 4.74
C ASN A 552 2.00 -28.05 5.45
N PHE A 553 2.22 -26.93 4.77
CA PHE A 553 1.78 -25.64 5.25
C PHE A 553 0.24 -25.67 5.30
N GLY A 554 -0.31 -25.49 6.50
CA GLY A 554 -1.75 -25.45 6.68
C GLY A 554 -2.32 -24.23 5.97
N GLN A 555 -3.13 -24.45 4.95
CA GLN A 555 -3.90 -23.38 4.31
C GLN A 555 -4.67 -22.58 5.37
N PRO A 556 -4.71 -21.25 5.25
CA PRO A 556 -5.60 -20.41 6.05
C PRO A 556 -7.04 -20.89 5.87
N GLY A 557 -7.71 -21.22 6.97
CA GLY A 557 -9.05 -21.77 6.93
C GLY A 557 -10.04 -20.74 6.36
N GLN A 558 -10.69 -21.08 5.26
CA GLN A 558 -11.87 -20.37 4.79
C GLN A 558 -12.95 -20.42 5.89
N THR A 559 -13.22 -19.32 6.53
CA THR A 559 -14.41 -19.16 7.35
C THR A 559 -15.61 -18.90 6.45
N SER A 560 -16.34 -19.98 6.09
CA SER A 560 -17.65 -19.85 5.47
C SER A 560 -18.63 -19.25 6.49
N GLY A 561 -18.89 -17.94 6.38
CA GLY A 561 -20.02 -17.28 7.03
C GLY A 561 -21.31 -17.58 6.26
N THR A 562 -22.24 -18.23 6.94
CA THR A 562 -23.64 -18.34 6.50
C THR A 562 -24.39 -17.05 6.81
#